data_6327ea77a285bdae925dd80667ef15e9
#
_entry.id   6327ea77a285bdae925dd80667ef15e9
#
_cell.length_a   1.000
_cell.length_b   1.000
_cell.length_c   1.000
_cell.angle_alpha   90.00
_cell.angle_beta   90.00
_cell.angle_gamma   90.00
#
_symmetry.space_group_name_H-M   'P 1'
#
loop_
_entity.id
_entity.type
_entity.pdbx_description
1 polymer ?
#
loop_
_entity_poly.entity_id
_entity_poly.type
_entity_poly.pdbx_seq_one_letter_code
_entity_poly.pdbx_strand_id
1 'polypeptide(L)'
;TANIFARNDDFAFLSDYFSYLAEIGADAAIVSDIGAMSVLKKAAPSLALHVSTQANTTNKYAVKFYAEELGAERVILARELSLKEIADIREFNPDTELEAFVHGAMCISYSGRCLLSDYLDGRSSNRGACVQACRWKYEIRALNPTNGETDFLPLEEDGRGAYILNG
;
A
#
# COMPACT_ATOMS: atom_id res chain seq x y z
N THR A 1 -12.88 1.91 2.52
CA THR A 1 -11.42 2.11 2.62
C THR A 1 -11.07 3.58 2.75
N ALA A 2 -10.17 3.93 3.68
CA ALA A 2 -9.58 5.25 3.87
C ALA A 2 -8.04 5.09 3.84
N ASN A 3 -7.52 4.57 2.74
CA ASN A 3 -6.12 4.12 2.61
C ASN A 3 -5.28 4.94 1.63
N ILE A 4 -5.74 6.10 1.19
CA ILE A 4 -4.94 7.06 0.43
C ILE A 4 -3.88 7.72 1.32
N PHE A 5 -2.84 8.30 0.72
CA PHE A 5 -1.92 9.16 1.46
C PHE A 5 -2.67 10.37 2.01
N ALA A 6 -2.81 10.40 3.33
CA ALA A 6 -3.45 11.50 4.03
C ALA A 6 -2.52 12.73 4.08
N ARG A 7 -3.07 13.89 3.76
CA ARG A 7 -2.43 15.20 3.92
C ARG A 7 -3.15 15.97 5.01
N ASN A 8 -2.53 17.02 5.53
CA ASN A 8 -3.14 17.80 6.62
C ASN A 8 -4.57 18.24 6.33
N ASP A 9 -4.85 18.65 5.10
CA ASP A 9 -6.20 19.10 4.69
C ASP A 9 -7.25 17.97 4.72
N ASP A 10 -6.83 16.72 4.52
CA ASP A 10 -7.73 15.56 4.56
C ASP A 10 -8.27 15.33 5.99
N PHE A 11 -7.55 15.77 7.02
CA PHE A 11 -7.96 15.57 8.42
C PHE A 11 -9.13 16.45 8.86
N ALA A 12 -9.44 17.50 8.12
CA ALA A 12 -10.57 18.39 8.44
C ALA A 12 -11.92 17.66 8.45
N PHE A 13 -12.07 16.58 7.67
CA PHE A 13 -13.33 15.83 7.54
C PHE A 13 -13.25 14.37 8.03
N LEU A 14 -12.07 13.85 8.35
CA LEU A 14 -11.91 12.43 8.70
C LEU A 14 -12.70 12.02 9.95
N SER A 15 -12.80 12.88 10.94
CA SER A 15 -13.59 12.63 12.15
C SER A 15 -15.06 12.40 11.83
N ASP A 16 -15.66 13.32 11.06
CA ASP A 16 -17.06 13.24 10.65
C ASP A 16 -17.32 12.05 9.73
N TYR A 17 -16.36 11.78 8.84
CA TYR A 17 -16.42 10.63 7.93
C TYR A 17 -16.44 9.30 8.68
N PHE A 18 -15.58 9.10 9.67
CA PHE A 18 -15.57 7.87 10.45
C PHE A 18 -16.81 7.74 11.34
N SER A 19 -17.29 8.81 11.93
CA SER A 19 -18.55 8.82 12.68
C SER A 19 -19.72 8.42 11.77
N TYR A 20 -19.80 8.99 10.58
CA TYR A 20 -20.80 8.64 9.58
C TYR A 20 -20.73 7.16 9.18
N LEU A 21 -19.53 6.59 8.99
CA LEU A 21 -19.39 5.17 8.67
C LEU A 21 -19.93 4.27 9.79
N ALA A 22 -19.70 4.63 11.05
CA ALA A 22 -20.26 3.92 12.19
C ALA A 22 -21.80 4.04 12.26
N GLU A 23 -22.34 5.23 11.99
CA GLU A 23 -23.79 5.48 11.96
C GLU A 23 -24.54 4.66 10.91
N ILE A 24 -23.95 4.50 9.71
CA ILE A 24 -24.56 3.70 8.64
C ILE A 24 -24.33 2.19 8.81
N GLY A 25 -23.68 1.76 9.90
CA GLY A 25 -23.48 0.36 10.23
C GLY A 25 -22.38 -0.33 9.41
N ALA A 26 -21.32 0.40 9.01
CA ALA A 26 -20.16 -0.24 8.42
C ALA A 26 -19.46 -1.15 9.47
N ASP A 27 -19.01 -2.34 9.07
CA ASP A 27 -18.34 -3.27 9.98
C ASP A 27 -16.93 -2.81 10.34
N ALA A 28 -16.18 -2.29 9.37
CA ALA A 28 -14.78 -1.89 9.54
C ALA A 28 -14.35 -0.78 8.59
N ALA A 29 -13.26 -0.11 8.93
CA ALA A 29 -12.54 0.79 8.03
C ALA A 29 -11.11 0.28 7.79
N ILE A 30 -10.71 0.19 6.51
CA ILE A 30 -9.35 -0.15 6.09
C ILE A 30 -8.56 1.16 5.97
N VAL A 31 -7.55 1.35 6.81
CA VAL A 31 -6.80 2.60 6.95
C VAL A 31 -5.30 2.35 6.81
N SER A 32 -4.55 3.25 6.16
CA SER A 32 -3.09 3.11 6.00
C SER A 32 -2.28 4.12 6.81
N ASP A 33 -2.83 5.28 7.09
CA ASP A 33 -2.14 6.37 7.79
C ASP A 33 -2.35 6.29 9.30
N ILE A 34 -1.26 6.35 10.08
CA ILE A 34 -1.31 6.24 11.54
C ILE A 34 -2.12 7.38 12.17
N GLY A 35 -2.01 8.61 11.62
CA GLY A 35 -2.81 9.75 12.07
C GLY A 35 -4.29 9.51 11.85
N ALA A 36 -4.67 9.00 10.66
CA ALA A 36 -6.06 8.64 10.36
C ALA A 36 -6.58 7.50 11.26
N MET A 37 -5.75 6.49 11.56
CA MET A 37 -6.08 5.43 12.53
C MET A 37 -6.36 6.01 13.92
N SER A 38 -5.54 6.98 14.36
CA SER A 38 -5.75 7.67 15.65
C SER A 38 -7.04 8.49 15.69
N VAL A 39 -7.42 9.11 14.57
CA VAL A 39 -8.70 9.84 14.44
C VAL A 39 -9.87 8.86 14.48
N LEU A 40 -9.80 7.74 13.74
CA LEU A 40 -10.83 6.70 13.75
C LEU A 40 -11.09 6.19 15.17
N LYS A 41 -10.02 5.83 15.89
CA LYS A 41 -10.11 5.30 17.26
C LYS A 41 -10.84 6.25 18.23
N LYS A 42 -10.72 7.58 18.01
CA LYS A 42 -11.38 8.61 18.84
C LYS A 42 -12.79 8.91 18.39
N ALA A 43 -13.01 9.03 17.08
CA ALA A 43 -14.28 9.48 16.51
C ALA A 43 -15.32 8.35 16.42
N ALA A 44 -14.87 7.13 16.15
CA ALA A 44 -15.74 5.97 15.94
C ALA A 44 -15.15 4.71 16.60
N PRO A 45 -15.08 4.62 17.93
CA PRO A 45 -14.44 3.50 18.65
C PRO A 45 -15.14 2.15 18.43
N SER A 46 -16.38 2.14 17.96
CA SER A 46 -17.13 0.93 17.60
C SER A 46 -16.86 0.41 16.21
N LEU A 47 -16.21 1.21 15.35
CA LEU A 47 -15.86 0.82 13.98
C LEU A 47 -14.52 0.08 14.00
N ALA A 48 -14.51 -1.18 13.57
CA ALA A 48 -13.30 -1.98 13.57
C ALA A 48 -12.20 -1.36 12.67
N LEU A 49 -10.97 -1.32 13.19
CA LEU A 49 -9.80 -0.88 12.44
C LEU A 49 -9.14 -2.06 11.73
N HIS A 50 -9.10 -2.02 10.40
CA HIS A 50 -8.28 -2.91 9.58
C HIS A 50 -7.11 -2.12 8.98
N VAL A 51 -5.88 -2.58 9.21
CA VAL A 51 -4.69 -1.93 8.68
C VAL A 51 -4.50 -2.30 7.22
N SER A 52 -4.44 -1.31 6.34
CA SER A 52 -4.24 -1.50 4.89
C SER A 52 -2.87 -2.07 4.56
N THR A 53 -2.77 -2.84 3.47
CA THR A 53 -1.48 -3.22 2.86
C THR A 53 -0.60 -2.02 2.53
N GLN A 54 -1.18 -0.85 2.28
CA GLN A 54 -0.45 0.40 2.03
C GLN A 54 0.26 0.96 3.28
N ALA A 55 0.02 0.39 4.47
CA ALA A 55 0.81 0.66 5.67
C ALA A 55 2.17 -0.04 5.66
N ASN A 56 2.45 -0.91 4.66
CA ASN A 56 3.71 -1.64 4.49
C ASN A 56 4.08 -2.54 5.67
N THR A 57 3.14 -3.28 6.20
CA THR A 57 3.38 -4.15 7.35
C THR A 57 4.13 -5.40 6.92
N THR A 58 5.43 -5.49 7.27
CA THR A 58 6.35 -6.55 6.85
C THR A 58 6.93 -7.36 8.01
N ASN A 59 6.55 -7.09 9.26
CA ASN A 59 7.13 -7.77 10.40
C ASN A 59 6.16 -7.88 11.57
N LYS A 60 6.45 -8.85 12.44
CA LYS A 60 5.61 -9.20 13.59
C LYS A 60 5.46 -8.10 14.64
N TYR A 61 6.46 -7.23 14.80
CA TYR A 61 6.41 -6.13 15.76
C TYR A 61 5.52 -4.98 15.28
N ALA A 62 5.47 -4.73 13.97
CA ALA A 62 4.52 -3.78 13.40
C ALA A 62 3.08 -4.27 13.57
N VAL A 63 2.80 -5.57 13.34
CA VAL A 63 1.47 -6.16 13.60
C VAL A 63 1.10 -5.99 15.07
N LYS A 64 2.01 -6.34 15.99
CA LYS A 64 1.80 -6.18 17.44
C LYS A 64 1.48 -4.73 17.81
N PHE A 65 2.24 -3.77 17.28
CA PHE A 65 2.00 -2.34 17.52
C PHE A 65 0.60 -1.90 17.06
N TYR A 66 0.18 -2.30 15.85
CA TYR A 66 -1.14 -1.96 15.36
C TYR A 66 -2.26 -2.56 16.22
N ALA A 67 -2.09 -3.80 16.66
CA ALA A 67 -3.08 -4.48 17.50
C ALA A 67 -3.14 -3.87 18.92
N GLU A 68 -2.01 -3.77 19.61
CA GLU A 68 -1.97 -3.35 21.02
C GLU A 68 -2.16 -1.85 21.22
N GLU A 69 -1.50 -1.03 20.40
CA GLU A 69 -1.50 0.43 20.59
C GLU A 69 -2.66 1.12 19.85
N LEU A 70 -3.05 0.62 18.68
CA LEU A 70 -4.11 1.22 17.87
C LEU A 70 -5.41 0.42 17.88
N GLY A 71 -5.44 -0.76 18.47
CA GLY A 71 -6.63 -1.59 18.57
C GLY A 71 -7.08 -2.15 17.21
N ALA A 72 -6.12 -2.44 16.32
CA ALA A 72 -6.46 -3.04 15.04
C ALA A 72 -6.88 -4.49 15.22
N GLU A 73 -8.03 -4.87 14.65
CA GLU A 73 -8.53 -6.24 14.68
C GLU A 73 -7.89 -7.08 13.57
N ARG A 74 -7.60 -6.45 12.42
CA ARG A 74 -7.01 -7.11 11.25
C ARG A 74 -5.86 -6.30 10.68
N VAL A 75 -4.82 -7.00 10.23
CA VAL A 75 -3.71 -6.41 9.48
C VAL A 75 -3.58 -7.06 8.11
N ILE A 76 -3.76 -6.28 7.05
CA ILE A 76 -3.53 -6.71 5.67
C ILE A 76 -2.05 -6.53 5.39
N LEU A 77 -1.33 -7.65 5.31
CA LEU A 77 0.12 -7.70 5.21
C LEU A 77 0.63 -7.14 3.87
N ALA A 78 1.87 -6.69 3.88
CA ALA A 78 2.57 -6.29 2.67
C ALA A 78 2.74 -7.49 1.71
N ARG A 79 2.68 -7.23 0.41
CA ARG A 79 2.74 -8.26 -0.66
C ARG A 79 4.13 -8.81 -0.90
N GLU A 80 5.12 -8.18 -0.32
CA GLU A 80 6.55 -8.52 -0.39
C GLU A 80 6.94 -9.70 0.51
N LEU A 81 6.03 -10.12 1.43
CA LEU A 81 6.27 -11.19 2.37
C LEU A 81 6.15 -12.58 1.73
N SER A 82 7.09 -13.46 2.07
CA SER A 82 7.00 -14.89 1.80
C SER A 82 6.03 -15.58 2.75
N LEU A 83 5.56 -16.79 2.38
CA LEU A 83 4.69 -17.59 3.24
C LEU A 83 5.34 -17.94 4.58
N LYS A 84 6.68 -18.11 4.61
CA LYS A 84 7.42 -18.36 5.84
C LYS A 84 7.38 -17.15 6.79
N GLU A 85 7.61 -15.95 6.28
CA GLU A 85 7.52 -14.72 7.07
C GLU A 85 6.10 -14.48 7.59
N ILE A 86 5.08 -14.79 6.78
CA ILE A 86 3.68 -14.73 7.23
C ILE A 86 3.42 -15.72 8.35
N ALA A 87 3.96 -16.95 8.28
CA ALA A 87 3.84 -17.94 9.35
C ALA A 87 4.52 -17.45 10.63
N ASP A 88 5.73 -16.90 10.55
CA ASP A 88 6.45 -16.33 11.69
C ASP A 88 5.67 -15.16 12.35
N ILE A 89 5.02 -14.32 11.52
CA ILE A 89 4.16 -13.24 12.00
C ILE A 89 2.93 -13.81 12.73
N ARG A 90 2.29 -14.83 12.16
CA ARG A 90 1.11 -15.49 12.74
C ARG A 90 1.41 -16.13 14.09
N GLU A 91 2.54 -16.84 14.19
CA GLU A 91 2.95 -17.48 15.44
C GLU A 91 3.15 -16.45 16.58
N PHE A 92 3.72 -15.30 16.24
CA PHE A 92 3.97 -14.23 17.22
C PHE A 92 2.72 -13.41 17.59
N ASN A 93 1.72 -13.34 16.71
CA ASN A 93 0.48 -12.58 16.90
C ASN A 93 -0.75 -13.49 16.71
N PRO A 94 -0.99 -14.44 17.61
CA PRO A 94 -2.03 -15.46 17.43
C PRO A 94 -3.46 -14.88 17.46
N ASP A 95 -3.66 -13.79 18.17
CA ASP A 95 -4.98 -13.17 18.38
C ASP A 95 -5.35 -12.10 17.35
N THR A 96 -4.40 -11.64 16.53
CA THR A 96 -4.64 -10.62 15.49
C THR A 96 -5.01 -11.27 14.18
N GLU A 97 -6.09 -10.86 13.53
CA GLU A 97 -6.42 -11.34 12.20
C GLU A 97 -5.38 -10.87 11.16
N LEU A 98 -4.88 -11.79 10.37
CA LEU A 98 -3.97 -11.49 9.27
C LEU A 98 -4.64 -11.76 7.94
N GLU A 99 -4.46 -10.83 7.00
CA GLU A 99 -4.93 -10.94 5.62
C GLU A 99 -3.76 -10.80 4.66
N ALA A 100 -3.72 -11.59 3.59
CA ALA A 100 -2.69 -11.51 2.55
C ALA A 100 -3.30 -11.65 1.16
N PHE A 101 -2.73 -10.95 0.18
CA PHE A 101 -3.12 -11.10 -1.21
C PHE A 101 -2.56 -12.40 -1.78
N VAL A 102 -3.44 -13.25 -2.32
CA VAL A 102 -3.08 -14.53 -2.96
C VAL A 102 -3.26 -14.51 -4.47
N HIS A 103 -4.02 -13.54 -5.00
CA HIS A 103 -4.28 -13.38 -6.42
C HIS A 103 -4.66 -11.93 -6.74
N GLY A 104 -4.37 -11.50 -7.96
CA GLY A 104 -4.75 -10.20 -8.49
C GLY A 104 -3.61 -9.46 -9.18
N ALA A 105 -3.90 -8.25 -9.61
CA ALA A 105 -2.93 -7.38 -10.26
C ALA A 105 -1.94 -6.81 -9.24
N MET A 106 -0.74 -7.37 -9.21
CA MET A 106 0.34 -6.86 -8.34
C MET A 106 0.81 -5.48 -8.81
N CYS A 107 0.95 -4.55 -7.86
CA CYS A 107 1.62 -3.28 -8.10
C CYS A 107 3.13 -3.50 -8.13
N ILE A 108 3.84 -2.86 -9.07
CA ILE A 108 5.32 -2.91 -9.15
C ILE A 108 5.98 -2.21 -7.95
N SER A 109 5.32 -1.23 -7.37
CA SER A 109 5.87 -0.46 -6.26
C SER A 109 5.66 -1.17 -4.94
N TYR A 110 6.62 -0.96 -4.03
CA TYR A 110 6.58 -1.49 -2.67
C TYR A 110 5.26 -1.11 -1.97
N SER A 111 4.43 -2.11 -1.70
CA SER A 111 3.09 -1.97 -1.09
C SER A 111 2.25 -0.83 -1.66
N GLY A 112 2.40 -0.53 -2.95
CA GLY A 112 1.58 0.46 -3.67
C GLY A 112 2.04 1.91 -3.55
N ARG A 113 3.21 2.22 -2.98
CA ARG A 113 3.76 3.58 -2.91
C ARG A 113 4.51 3.93 -4.18
N CYS A 114 3.88 4.71 -5.07
CA CYS A 114 4.38 4.96 -6.42
C CYS A 114 4.25 6.44 -6.81
N LEU A 115 5.27 6.95 -7.50
CA LEU A 115 5.27 8.28 -8.09
C LEU A 115 5.16 8.24 -9.63
N LEU A 116 5.26 7.06 -10.25
CA LEU A 116 5.33 6.92 -11.70
C LEU A 116 4.09 7.49 -12.41
N SER A 117 2.91 7.19 -11.89
CA SER A 117 1.64 7.69 -12.44
C SER A 117 1.52 9.21 -12.35
N ASP A 118 1.96 9.79 -11.23
CA ASP A 118 1.96 11.23 -11.01
C ASP A 118 2.96 11.92 -11.94
N TYR A 119 4.15 11.35 -12.10
CA TYR A 119 5.21 11.88 -12.95
C TYR A 119 4.83 11.86 -14.44
N LEU A 120 4.21 10.78 -14.93
CA LEU A 120 3.90 10.61 -16.36
C LEU A 120 2.57 11.23 -16.78
N ASP A 121 1.59 11.30 -15.90
CA ASP A 121 0.20 11.68 -16.24
C ASP A 121 -0.42 12.68 -15.25
N GLY A 122 0.32 13.17 -14.28
CA GLY A 122 -0.17 14.11 -13.26
C GLY A 122 -1.24 13.50 -12.32
N ARG A 123 -1.44 12.16 -12.36
CA ARG A 123 -2.44 11.45 -11.56
C ARG A 123 -1.78 10.66 -10.44
N SER A 124 -2.00 11.08 -9.20
CA SER A 124 -1.36 10.46 -8.04
C SER A 124 -1.93 9.08 -7.73
N SER A 125 -1.12 8.05 -7.94
CA SER A 125 -1.45 6.66 -7.56
C SER A 125 -1.64 6.50 -6.06
N ASN A 126 -0.90 7.27 -5.26
CA ASN A 126 -0.97 7.24 -3.79
C ASN A 126 -2.28 7.86 -3.26
N ARG A 127 -3.06 8.50 -4.13
CA ARG A 127 -4.38 9.07 -3.83
C ARG A 127 -5.52 8.40 -4.64
N GLY A 128 -5.31 7.18 -5.08
CA GLY A 128 -6.33 6.37 -5.74
C GLY A 128 -6.51 6.64 -7.24
N ALA A 129 -5.66 7.47 -7.87
CA ALA A 129 -5.79 7.87 -9.28
C ALA A 129 -4.76 7.20 -10.20
N CYS A 130 -4.32 5.98 -9.90
CA CYS A 130 -3.31 5.26 -10.68
C CYS A 130 -3.76 4.98 -12.12
N VAL A 131 -2.95 5.38 -13.10
CA VAL A 131 -3.13 5.08 -14.54
C VAL A 131 -2.48 3.77 -14.98
N GLN A 132 -1.89 3.02 -14.03
CA GLN A 132 -1.16 1.77 -14.29
C GLN A 132 -0.01 1.95 -15.29
N ALA A 133 0.68 3.08 -15.25
CA ALA A 133 1.79 3.39 -16.14
C ALA A 133 2.88 2.30 -16.16
N CYS A 134 3.12 1.60 -15.03
CA CYS A 134 4.06 0.49 -14.96
C CYS A 134 3.73 -0.70 -15.90
N ARG A 135 2.55 -0.73 -16.51
CA ARG A 135 2.10 -1.78 -17.45
C ARG A 135 2.13 -1.33 -18.91
N TRP A 136 2.55 -0.09 -19.15
CA TRP A 136 2.73 0.40 -20.51
C TRP A 136 3.99 -0.23 -21.12
N LYS A 137 4.11 -0.21 -22.42
CA LYS A 137 5.33 -0.61 -23.10
C LYS A 137 6.33 0.55 -23.06
N TYR A 138 7.55 0.26 -22.65
CA TYR A 138 8.63 1.22 -22.56
C TYR A 138 9.82 0.77 -23.40
N GLU A 139 10.48 1.73 -24.00
CA GLU A 139 11.82 1.59 -24.55
C GLU A 139 12.73 2.58 -23.82
N ILE A 140 13.87 2.11 -23.34
CA ILE A 140 14.87 2.99 -22.77
C ILE A 140 15.85 3.38 -23.84
N ARG A 141 16.04 4.68 -23.97
CA ARG A 141 17.04 5.25 -24.86
C ARG A 141 18.27 5.63 -24.04
N ALA A 142 19.37 4.88 -24.22
CA ALA A 142 20.65 5.17 -23.61
C ALA A 142 21.52 5.96 -24.58
N LEU A 143 21.97 7.15 -24.18
CA LEU A 143 22.94 7.94 -24.94
C LEU A 143 24.35 7.67 -24.40
N ASN A 144 25.24 7.17 -25.24
CA ASN A 144 26.63 7.02 -24.89
C ASN A 144 27.31 8.41 -24.91
N PRO A 145 27.77 8.93 -23.75
CA PRO A 145 28.31 10.29 -23.67
C PRO A 145 29.65 10.44 -24.34
N THR A 146 30.33 9.33 -24.70
CA THR A 146 31.67 9.35 -25.32
C THR A 146 31.62 9.46 -26.83
N ASN A 147 30.69 8.75 -27.49
CA ASN A 147 30.59 8.70 -28.94
C ASN A 147 29.27 9.28 -29.49
N GLY A 148 28.33 9.63 -28.64
CA GLY A 148 27.03 10.20 -29.06
C GLY A 148 26.06 9.16 -29.67
N GLU A 149 26.42 7.89 -29.68
CA GLU A 149 25.56 6.81 -30.18
C GLU A 149 24.39 6.57 -29.22
N THR A 150 23.28 6.13 -29.77
CA THR A 150 22.06 5.85 -29.01
C THR A 150 21.73 4.37 -29.16
N ASP A 151 21.64 3.69 -28.01
CA ASP A 151 21.17 2.32 -27.92
C ASP A 151 19.74 2.32 -27.40
N PHE A 152 18.91 1.42 -27.94
CA PHE A 152 17.57 1.15 -27.43
C PHE A 152 17.59 -0.14 -26.63
N LEU A 153 17.24 -0.04 -25.36
CA LEU A 153 17.20 -1.19 -24.44
C LEU A 153 15.74 -1.53 -24.16
N PRO A 154 15.26 -2.74 -24.50
CA PRO A 154 13.91 -3.15 -24.15
C PRO A 154 13.82 -3.33 -22.62
N LEU A 155 12.66 -2.96 -22.06
CA LEU A 155 12.32 -3.23 -20.66
C LEU A 155 11.50 -4.52 -20.64
N GLU A 156 12.04 -5.55 -20.05
CA GLU A 156 11.38 -6.85 -19.93
C GLU A 156 11.03 -7.18 -18.48
N GLU A 157 9.91 -7.88 -18.29
CA GLU A 157 9.49 -8.42 -17.01
C GLU A 157 10.10 -9.81 -16.82
N ASP A 158 10.80 -10.03 -15.70
CA ASP A 158 11.29 -11.36 -15.36
C ASP A 158 10.18 -12.25 -14.78
N GLY A 159 10.46 -13.55 -14.61
CA GLY A 159 9.49 -14.51 -14.06
C GLY A 159 9.06 -14.24 -12.61
N ARG A 160 9.64 -13.25 -11.94
CA ARG A 160 9.29 -12.79 -10.59
C ARG A 160 8.52 -11.47 -10.60
N GLY A 161 8.22 -10.93 -11.77
CA GLY A 161 7.53 -9.66 -11.92
C GLY A 161 8.42 -8.42 -11.73
N ALA A 162 9.75 -8.59 -11.76
CA ALA A 162 10.69 -7.49 -11.75
C ALA A 162 11.02 -7.04 -13.18
N TYR A 163 11.15 -5.73 -13.40
CA TYR A 163 11.60 -5.21 -14.69
C TYR A 163 13.12 -5.25 -14.77
N ILE A 164 13.64 -5.89 -15.81
CA ILE A 164 15.07 -6.01 -16.08
C ILE A 164 15.41 -5.11 -17.27
N LEU A 165 16.44 -4.31 -17.11
CA LEU A 165 17.15 -3.66 -18.21
C LEU A 165 18.09 -4.69 -18.80
N ASN A 166 17.73 -5.24 -19.97
CA ASN A 166 18.62 -6.09 -20.73
C ASN A 166 19.48 -5.18 -21.62
N GLY A 167 20.74 -5.03 -21.24
CA GLY A 167 21.78 -4.43 -22.05
C GLY A 167 22.67 -5.50 -22.64
#